data_a772c9b95e0a7c5f9b6555fc859c4720
#
_entry.id   a772c9b95e0a7c5f9b6555fc859c4720
#
_cell.length_a   1.000
_cell.length_b   1.000
_cell.length_c   1.000
_cell.angle_alpha   90.00
_cell.angle_beta   90.00
_cell.angle_gamma   90.00
#
_symmetry.space_group_name_H-M   'P 1'
#
loop_
_entity.id
_entity.type
_entity.pdbx_description
1 polymer ?
#
loop_
_entity_poly.entity_id
_entity_poly.type
_entity_poly.pdbx_seq_one_letter_code
_entity_poly.pdbx_strand_id
1 'polypeptide(L)'
;MRTFKNYFSEATFIGIVLLLSFSSLLVQSCKSGNKETPKEAVQKEKEQVIEIITENMDFQMPDTISSGWNTFRYKNLSPQTHFFLVDKYPAGKTSEDAENLVAPVFDSAMKLITEGKTEEGYAEFSKLPEWFGEVVFVGGSGLVSPNQVGETTLHLKPGNYIIECYVKMSNGMFHTSMGMTKNMVVTNQDSGNKELAADIPISISSTEGIVFNDSVRSGKHVFSVFYKDQIVHENFVGHDINLVKLGENAKLEELEQWMNWADPNGLIEPAPNAITFLGGVNDLPEGHTGYFTATLNAGKYALISEVPNATDKNMLKTFIVPQ
;
A
#
# COMPACT_ATOMS: atom_id res chain seq x y z
N MET A 1 37.64 5.06 -41.57
CA MET A 1 38.97 4.72 -42.12
C MET A 1 39.63 3.66 -41.24
N ARG A 2 39.84 2.43 -41.81
CA ARG A 2 40.56 1.25 -41.27
C ARG A 2 39.95 0.55 -40.06
N THR A 3 39.16 -0.53 -40.16
CA THR A 3 39.37 -1.95 -40.60
C THR A 3 40.63 -2.65 -40.10
N PHE A 4 40.40 -3.79 -39.43
CA PHE A 4 41.13 -5.08 -39.51
C PHE A 4 40.72 -5.94 -38.31
N LYS A 5 40.12 -7.05 -38.41
CA LYS A 5 40.15 -8.33 -39.14
C LYS A 5 40.63 -9.47 -38.22
N ASN A 6 39.79 -10.45 -38.13
CA ASN A 6 39.85 -11.85 -37.69
C ASN A 6 41.23 -12.50 -37.46
N TYR A 7 41.27 -13.48 -36.51
CA TYR A 7 41.91 -14.77 -36.78
C TYR A 7 41.22 -15.91 -36.02
N PHE A 8 40.85 -16.93 -36.79
CA PHE A 8 40.48 -18.30 -36.40
C PHE A 8 41.71 -19.10 -35.98
N SER A 9 41.56 -20.12 -35.12
CA SER A 9 42.31 -21.38 -35.23
C SER A 9 41.59 -22.49 -34.47
N GLU A 10 41.19 -23.50 -35.24
CA GLU A 10 40.78 -24.84 -34.82
C GLU A 10 42.01 -25.68 -34.44
N ALA A 11 41.82 -26.63 -33.54
CA ALA A 11 42.66 -27.85 -33.52
C ALA A 11 41.86 -29.01 -32.89
N THR A 12 41.56 -29.93 -33.75
CA THR A 12 41.06 -31.29 -33.55
C THR A 12 42.17 -32.21 -33.04
N PHE A 13 41.91 -33.13 -32.10
CA PHE A 13 42.64 -34.40 -32.04
C PHE A 13 41.77 -35.56 -31.51
N ILE A 14 41.88 -36.65 -32.24
CA ILE A 14 41.25 -37.96 -32.26
C ILE A 14 42.04 -38.94 -31.37
N GLY A 15 41.37 -39.94 -30.83
CA GLY A 15 42.00 -41.24 -30.54
C GLY A 15 41.51 -41.91 -29.27
N ILE A 16 40.87 -42.92 -29.33
CA ILE A 16 40.96 -44.37 -29.57
C ILE A 16 40.34 -45.19 -28.47
N VAL A 17 39.48 -46.04 -28.87
CA VAL A 17 38.78 -47.21 -28.34
C VAL A 17 39.62 -48.13 -27.47
N LEU A 18 39.06 -48.71 -26.42
CA LEU A 18 39.29 -50.11 -26.03
C LEU A 18 38.04 -50.73 -25.36
N LEU A 19 37.54 -51.74 -26.03
CA LEU A 19 36.54 -52.73 -25.63
C LEU A 19 37.06 -53.63 -24.51
N LEU A 20 36.26 -53.96 -23.52
CA LEU A 20 36.26 -55.28 -22.89
C LEU A 20 34.86 -55.63 -22.42
N SER A 21 34.32 -56.64 -23.09
CA SER A 21 33.10 -57.37 -22.82
C SER A 21 33.20 -58.27 -21.61
N PHE A 22 32.19 -58.24 -20.75
CA PHE A 22 31.89 -59.43 -19.92
C PHE A 22 30.40 -59.60 -19.81
N SER A 23 29.95 -60.71 -20.42
CA SER A 23 28.58 -61.23 -20.38
C SER A 23 28.35 -61.95 -19.07
N SER A 24 27.19 -61.79 -18.44
CA SER A 24 26.54 -62.86 -17.73
C SER A 24 25.01 -62.57 -17.63
N LEU A 25 24.33 -63.58 -18.04
CA LEU A 25 22.90 -63.74 -18.23
C LEU A 25 22.13 -63.94 -16.92
N LEU A 26 20.81 -63.69 -17.04
CA LEU A 26 19.63 -64.23 -16.32
C LEU A 26 19.33 -63.55 -14.98
N VAL A 27 18.12 -63.10 -14.74
CA VAL A 27 16.79 -63.77 -14.78
C VAL A 27 15.66 -62.78 -14.94
N GLN A 28 14.69 -63.10 -15.77
CA GLN A 28 13.40 -62.44 -15.87
C GLN A 28 12.57 -62.63 -14.60
N SER A 29 12.02 -61.54 -14.07
CA SER A 29 10.81 -61.59 -13.25
C SER A 29 9.92 -60.42 -13.61
N CYS A 30 8.88 -60.71 -14.38
CA CYS A 30 7.78 -59.79 -14.62
C CYS A 30 7.03 -59.53 -13.31
N LYS A 31 7.08 -58.29 -12.82
CA LYS A 31 6.05 -57.73 -11.96
C LYS A 31 5.62 -56.39 -12.52
N SER A 32 4.44 -56.40 -13.13
CA SER A 32 3.64 -55.25 -13.48
C SER A 32 3.43 -54.42 -12.20
N GLY A 33 4.18 -53.32 -12.07
CA GLY A 33 3.98 -52.33 -11.06
C GLY A 33 3.84 -50.97 -11.77
N ASN A 34 2.66 -50.41 -11.70
CA ASN A 34 2.42 -49.02 -12.08
C ASN A 34 3.48 -48.13 -11.39
N LYS A 35 4.39 -47.61 -12.18
CA LYS A 35 5.22 -46.47 -11.73
C LYS A 35 4.31 -45.24 -11.75
N GLU A 36 3.74 -44.93 -10.61
CA GLU A 36 3.30 -43.57 -10.35
C GLU A 36 4.56 -42.69 -10.42
N THR A 37 4.61 -41.84 -11.43
CA THR A 37 5.54 -40.75 -11.50
C THR A 37 5.34 -39.90 -10.24
N PRO A 38 6.37 -39.58 -9.43
CA PRO A 38 6.20 -38.65 -8.32
C PRO A 38 5.68 -37.35 -8.94
N LYS A 39 4.47 -36.94 -8.59
CA LYS A 39 4.03 -35.57 -8.80
C LYS A 39 5.03 -34.71 -8.03
N GLU A 40 5.86 -33.97 -8.74
CA GLU A 40 6.60 -32.86 -8.15
C GLU A 40 5.57 -32.04 -7.38
N ALA A 41 5.73 -32.05 -6.07
CA ALA A 41 5.01 -31.14 -5.21
C ALA A 41 5.48 -29.73 -5.63
N VAL A 42 4.64 -29.02 -6.39
CA VAL A 42 4.82 -27.62 -6.63
C VAL A 42 4.87 -26.99 -5.23
N GLN A 43 6.07 -26.72 -4.74
CA GLN A 43 6.25 -25.87 -3.58
C GLN A 43 5.59 -24.55 -3.97
N LYS A 44 4.44 -24.28 -3.36
CA LYS A 44 3.81 -22.98 -3.41
C LYS A 44 4.85 -22.03 -2.81
N GLU A 45 5.55 -21.26 -3.65
CA GLU A 45 6.42 -20.20 -3.16
C GLU A 45 5.60 -19.38 -2.17
N LYS A 46 6.12 -19.27 -0.96
CA LYS A 46 5.44 -18.56 0.12
C LYS A 46 5.52 -17.09 -0.26
N GLU A 47 4.38 -16.48 -0.54
CA GLU A 47 4.27 -15.05 -0.80
C GLU A 47 5.05 -14.27 0.26
N GLN A 48 6.00 -13.44 -0.17
CA GLN A 48 6.82 -12.67 0.74
C GLN A 48 6.02 -11.46 1.21
N VAL A 49 5.56 -11.49 2.45
CA VAL A 49 4.84 -10.39 3.11
C VAL A 49 5.84 -9.50 3.84
N ILE A 50 5.75 -8.20 3.62
CA ILE A 50 6.55 -7.18 4.29
C ILE A 50 5.78 -6.74 5.54
N GLU A 51 6.36 -6.96 6.71
CA GLU A 51 5.79 -6.51 7.97
C GLU A 51 6.18 -5.04 8.21
N ILE A 52 5.18 -4.22 8.54
CA ILE A 52 5.35 -2.86 9.06
C ILE A 52 4.71 -2.83 10.44
N ILE A 53 5.43 -2.37 11.44
CA ILE A 53 4.94 -2.27 12.83
C ILE A 53 5.11 -0.83 13.30
N THR A 54 4.07 -0.28 13.91
CA THR A 54 4.10 1.00 14.63
C THR A 54 3.74 0.75 16.08
N GLU A 55 4.67 1.06 17.00
CA GLU A 55 4.43 1.05 18.45
C GLU A 55 4.38 2.48 19.02
N ASN A 56 5.14 3.38 18.42
CA ASN A 56 5.23 4.81 18.72
C ASN A 56 5.01 5.62 17.43
N MET A 57 5.70 6.77 17.29
CA MET A 57 5.71 7.57 16.05
C MET A 57 6.81 7.11 15.11
N ASP A 58 6.86 5.80 14.77
CA ASP A 58 7.88 5.20 13.91
C ASP A 58 7.30 4.09 13.04
N PHE A 59 8.04 3.74 11.98
CA PHE A 59 7.76 2.57 11.14
C PHE A 59 8.90 1.56 11.25
N GLN A 60 8.65 0.46 11.94
CA GLN A 60 9.57 -0.67 12.04
C GLN A 60 9.34 -1.59 10.84
N MET A 61 10.19 -1.47 9.84
CA MET A 61 10.11 -2.21 8.58
C MET A 61 11.49 -2.29 7.90
N PRO A 62 11.68 -3.19 6.91
CA PRO A 62 12.90 -3.21 6.11
C PRO A 62 13.13 -1.89 5.35
N ASP A 63 14.37 -1.40 5.32
CA ASP A 63 14.76 -0.20 4.56
C ASP A 63 14.82 -0.46 3.04
N THR A 64 14.84 -1.74 2.65
CA THR A 64 14.99 -2.15 1.26
C THR A 64 14.07 -3.31 0.95
N ILE A 65 13.34 -3.21 -0.17
CA ILE A 65 12.42 -4.23 -0.66
C ILE A 65 12.64 -4.49 -2.15
N SER A 66 12.06 -5.57 -2.67
CA SER A 66 12.06 -5.88 -4.11
C SER A 66 11.01 -5.07 -4.87
N SER A 67 11.18 -4.89 -6.19
CA SER A 67 10.18 -4.30 -7.07
C SER A 67 9.05 -5.29 -7.42
N GLY A 68 8.03 -4.81 -8.12
CA GLY A 68 6.85 -5.61 -8.50
C GLY A 68 5.76 -5.58 -7.44
N TRP A 69 4.96 -6.65 -7.36
CA TRP A 69 3.88 -6.76 -6.37
C TRP A 69 4.44 -7.02 -4.99
N ASN A 70 4.05 -6.20 -4.01
CA ASN A 70 4.46 -6.28 -2.61
C ASN A 70 3.24 -6.22 -1.71
N THR A 71 3.08 -7.22 -0.86
CA THR A 71 2.06 -7.26 0.19
C THR A 71 2.66 -6.75 1.49
N PHE A 72 2.10 -5.67 2.01
CA PHE A 72 2.47 -5.07 3.29
C PHE A 72 1.44 -5.48 4.33
N ARG A 73 1.91 -6.02 5.45
CA ARG A 73 1.08 -6.26 6.63
C ARG A 73 1.41 -5.23 7.70
N TYR A 74 0.53 -4.28 7.85
CA TYR A 74 0.69 -3.17 8.79
C TYR A 74 0.03 -3.50 10.13
N LYS A 75 0.83 -3.56 11.19
CA LYS A 75 0.39 -3.80 12.57
C LYS A 75 0.48 -2.50 13.35
N ASN A 76 -0.66 -1.95 13.71
CA ASN A 76 -0.72 -0.78 14.57
C ASN A 76 -0.82 -1.22 16.04
N LEU A 77 0.31 -1.17 16.76
CA LEU A 77 0.40 -1.47 18.19
C LEU A 77 0.39 -0.20 19.06
N SER A 78 0.29 0.98 18.43
CA SER A 78 0.19 2.26 19.12
C SER A 78 -1.23 2.51 19.67
N PRO A 79 -1.41 3.47 20.59
CA PRO A 79 -2.74 3.86 21.07
C PRO A 79 -3.51 4.78 20.11
N GLN A 80 -2.94 5.18 18.99
CA GLN A 80 -3.52 6.11 18.02
C GLN A 80 -3.81 5.43 16.69
N THR A 81 -4.70 6.01 15.89
CA THR A 81 -4.95 5.57 14.51
C THR A 81 -3.81 6.01 13.61
N HIS A 82 -3.31 5.11 12.77
CA HIS A 82 -2.24 5.38 11.83
C HIS A 82 -2.52 4.72 10.48
N PHE A 83 -1.76 5.10 9.49
CA PHE A 83 -1.61 4.41 8.21
C PHE A 83 -0.16 4.57 7.74
N PHE A 84 0.21 3.95 6.65
CA PHE A 84 1.40 4.31 5.92
C PHE A 84 1.02 4.73 4.49
N LEU A 85 1.56 5.86 4.05
CA LEU A 85 1.55 6.32 2.67
C LEU A 85 2.91 6.04 2.06
N VAL A 86 2.96 5.70 0.80
CA VAL A 86 4.18 5.49 0.03
C VAL A 86 4.31 6.62 -0.98
N ASP A 87 5.32 7.47 -0.78
CA ASP A 87 5.56 8.65 -1.59
C ASP A 87 6.82 8.49 -2.44
N LYS A 88 6.67 8.74 -3.71
CA LYS A 88 7.80 8.85 -4.60
C LYS A 88 8.26 10.31 -4.67
N TYR A 89 9.33 10.61 -3.98
CA TYR A 89 9.98 11.91 -4.01
C TYR A 89 10.90 12.04 -5.23
N PRO A 90 11.17 13.28 -5.68
CA PRO A 90 12.18 13.55 -6.71
C PRO A 90 13.54 12.98 -6.33
N ALA A 91 14.38 12.71 -7.36
CA ALA A 91 15.70 12.11 -7.15
C ALA A 91 16.56 12.95 -6.19
N GLY A 92 17.15 12.28 -5.20
CA GLY A 92 18.02 12.90 -4.19
C GLY A 92 17.28 13.53 -3.00
N LYS A 93 15.94 13.42 -2.94
CA LYS A 93 15.13 13.82 -1.80
C LYS A 93 14.91 12.65 -0.85
N THR A 94 14.85 12.95 0.46
CA THR A 94 14.79 11.97 1.53
C THR A 94 13.76 12.36 2.59
N SER A 95 13.50 11.48 3.57
CA SER A 95 12.68 11.80 4.73
C SER A 95 13.22 13.00 5.51
N GLU A 96 14.53 13.23 5.53
CA GLU A 96 15.13 14.41 6.14
C GLU A 96 14.73 15.71 5.41
N ASP A 97 14.60 15.68 4.07
CA ASP A 97 14.04 16.83 3.32
C ASP A 97 12.55 17.04 3.65
N ALA A 98 11.76 15.96 3.82
CA ALA A 98 10.37 16.06 4.24
C ALA A 98 10.25 16.70 5.63
N GLU A 99 11.00 16.20 6.59
CA GLU A 99 10.99 16.69 7.99
C GLU A 99 11.45 18.13 8.12
N ASN A 100 12.48 18.54 7.37
CA ASN A 100 13.09 19.86 7.52
C ASN A 100 12.47 20.94 6.61
N LEU A 101 11.87 20.58 5.47
CA LEU A 101 11.43 21.54 4.47
C LEU A 101 9.92 21.50 4.18
N VAL A 102 9.26 20.38 4.42
CA VAL A 102 7.82 20.19 4.13
C VAL A 102 7.01 20.27 5.42
N ALA A 103 7.27 19.40 6.38
CA ALA A 103 6.51 19.31 7.62
C ALA A 103 6.38 20.63 8.38
N PRO A 104 7.45 21.48 8.53
CA PRO A 104 7.34 22.77 9.22
C PRO A 104 6.39 23.76 8.54
N VAL A 105 6.23 23.67 7.21
CA VAL A 105 5.29 24.52 6.47
C VAL A 105 3.85 24.10 6.78
N PHE A 106 3.57 22.81 6.76
CA PHE A 106 2.26 22.28 7.14
C PHE A 106 1.91 22.59 8.59
N ASP A 107 2.84 22.39 9.53
CA ASP A 107 2.63 22.70 10.95
C ASP A 107 2.35 24.19 11.18
N SER A 108 3.10 25.08 10.51
CA SER A 108 2.89 26.53 10.58
C SER A 108 1.53 26.92 10.03
N ALA A 109 1.17 26.38 8.88
CA ALA A 109 -0.14 26.59 8.26
C ALA A 109 -1.28 26.14 9.19
N MET A 110 -1.21 24.93 9.70
CA MET A 110 -2.25 24.38 10.59
C MET A 110 -2.37 25.17 11.88
N LYS A 111 -1.25 25.60 12.48
CA LYS A 111 -1.26 26.45 13.66
C LYS A 111 -2.01 27.76 13.43
N LEU A 112 -1.71 28.45 12.32
CA LEU A 112 -2.38 29.72 11.98
C LEU A 112 -3.88 29.51 11.73
N ILE A 113 -4.24 28.46 10.99
CA ILE A 113 -5.64 28.13 10.72
C ILE A 113 -6.40 27.85 12.02
N THR A 114 -5.81 27.08 12.94
CA THR A 114 -6.40 26.76 14.23
C THR A 114 -6.55 28.00 15.13
N GLU A 115 -5.65 28.98 14.99
CA GLU A 115 -5.75 30.30 15.66
C GLU A 115 -6.80 31.23 15.01
N GLY A 116 -7.54 30.77 13.98
CA GLY A 116 -8.53 31.55 13.23
C GLY A 116 -7.94 32.49 12.16
N LYS A 117 -6.63 32.40 11.89
CA LYS A 117 -5.90 33.14 10.86
C LYS A 117 -5.85 32.36 9.55
N THR A 118 -7.03 31.99 9.05
CA THR A 118 -7.18 31.04 7.95
C THR A 118 -6.45 31.46 6.67
N GLU A 119 -6.60 32.73 6.25
CA GLU A 119 -5.92 33.25 5.04
C GLU A 119 -4.40 33.23 5.18
N GLU A 120 -3.87 33.61 6.35
CA GLU A 120 -2.43 33.58 6.64
C GLU A 120 -1.92 32.14 6.63
N GLY A 121 -2.67 31.20 7.19
CA GLY A 121 -2.32 29.79 7.20
C GLY A 121 -2.25 29.19 5.79
N TYR A 122 -3.23 29.45 4.93
CA TYR A 122 -3.15 29.01 3.53
C TYR A 122 -2.00 29.67 2.77
N ALA A 123 -1.64 30.91 3.09
CA ALA A 123 -0.50 31.57 2.48
C ALA A 123 0.85 30.89 2.84
N GLU A 124 0.94 30.18 3.98
CA GLU A 124 2.14 29.44 4.36
C GLU A 124 2.52 28.37 3.32
N PHE A 125 1.54 27.72 2.68
CA PHE A 125 1.82 26.69 1.66
C PHE A 125 2.61 27.21 0.47
N SER A 126 2.64 28.52 0.24
CA SER A 126 3.52 29.13 -0.76
C SER A 126 5.03 28.99 -0.46
N LYS A 127 5.37 28.60 0.79
CA LYS A 127 6.75 28.35 1.23
C LYS A 127 7.20 26.91 1.00
N LEU A 128 6.30 26.03 0.54
CA LEU A 128 6.68 24.69 0.16
C LEU A 128 7.78 24.73 -0.90
N PRO A 129 8.78 23.86 -0.81
CA PRO A 129 9.84 23.84 -1.82
C PRO A 129 9.25 23.48 -3.19
N GLU A 130 9.77 24.07 -4.26
CA GLU A 130 9.26 23.88 -5.63
C GLU A 130 9.15 22.40 -6.02
N TRP A 131 10.12 21.59 -5.60
CA TRP A 131 10.14 20.15 -5.88
C TRP A 131 8.98 19.36 -5.21
N PHE A 132 8.32 19.94 -4.19
CA PHE A 132 7.20 19.26 -3.53
C PHE A 132 6.03 18.98 -4.51
N GLY A 133 5.85 19.84 -5.48
CA GLY A 133 4.88 19.64 -6.57
C GLY A 133 5.19 18.44 -7.49
N GLU A 134 6.37 17.82 -7.38
CA GLU A 134 6.77 16.63 -8.13
C GLU A 134 6.58 15.32 -7.33
N VAL A 135 6.16 15.41 -6.07
CA VAL A 135 5.87 14.23 -5.22
C VAL A 135 4.68 13.50 -5.80
N VAL A 136 4.81 12.17 -5.93
CA VAL A 136 3.75 11.30 -6.43
C VAL A 136 3.39 10.28 -5.36
N PHE A 137 2.16 10.30 -4.89
CA PHE A 137 1.60 9.26 -4.05
C PHE A 137 1.41 7.98 -4.88
N VAL A 138 1.89 6.87 -4.36
CA VAL A 138 1.88 5.58 -5.08
C VAL A 138 1.20 4.49 -4.28
N GLY A 139 0.30 4.88 -3.40
CA GLY A 139 -0.50 4.01 -2.55
C GLY A 139 0.00 3.95 -1.11
N GLY A 140 -0.57 3.07 -0.36
CA GLY A 140 -0.33 2.87 1.06
C GLY A 140 -1.47 2.08 1.66
N SER A 141 -1.48 1.88 2.97
CA SER A 141 -2.66 1.35 3.63
C SER A 141 -3.73 2.44 3.78
N GLY A 142 -4.99 2.05 3.90
CA GLY A 142 -5.93 2.92 4.59
C GLY A 142 -5.63 2.98 6.08
N LEU A 143 -6.39 3.77 6.82
CA LEU A 143 -6.28 3.93 8.26
C LEU A 143 -6.42 2.58 8.99
N VAL A 144 -5.64 2.39 10.04
CA VAL A 144 -5.64 1.20 10.89
C VAL A 144 -5.76 1.65 12.35
N SER A 145 -6.84 1.29 13.00
CA SER A 145 -7.08 1.63 14.40
C SER A 145 -6.11 0.93 15.35
N PRO A 146 -5.96 1.39 16.61
CA PRO A 146 -5.16 0.74 17.63
C PRO A 146 -5.41 -0.77 17.74
N ASN A 147 -4.33 -1.56 17.80
CA ASN A 147 -4.35 -3.02 17.90
C ASN A 147 -5.02 -3.73 16.71
N GLN A 148 -5.19 -3.06 15.57
CA GLN A 148 -5.65 -3.67 14.33
C GLN A 148 -4.47 -3.98 13.40
N VAL A 149 -4.77 -4.80 12.39
CA VAL A 149 -3.83 -5.17 11.32
C VAL A 149 -4.50 -4.90 9.98
N GLY A 150 -3.88 -4.07 9.16
CA GLY A 150 -4.24 -3.87 7.76
C GLY A 150 -3.30 -4.67 6.84
N GLU A 151 -3.80 -5.14 5.72
CA GLU A 151 -2.99 -5.84 4.72
C GLU A 151 -3.27 -5.21 3.35
N THR A 152 -2.24 -4.59 2.75
CA THR A 152 -2.35 -3.85 1.47
C THR A 152 -1.30 -4.36 0.50
N THR A 153 -1.67 -4.54 -0.77
CA THR A 153 -0.75 -4.99 -1.83
C THR A 153 -0.68 -3.94 -2.93
N LEU A 154 0.56 -3.54 -3.25
CA LEU A 154 0.89 -2.49 -4.21
C LEU A 154 1.92 -2.99 -5.22
N HIS A 155 1.85 -2.45 -6.45
CA HIS A 155 2.89 -2.66 -7.46
C HIS A 155 3.89 -1.51 -7.44
N LEU A 156 5.10 -1.75 -6.94
CA LEU A 156 6.14 -0.73 -6.83
C LEU A 156 7.23 -0.91 -7.87
N LYS A 157 7.61 0.18 -8.54
CA LYS A 157 8.74 0.24 -9.47
C LYS A 157 10.04 0.47 -8.67
N PRO A 158 11.22 0.11 -9.22
CA PRO A 158 12.49 0.47 -8.59
C PRO A 158 12.60 1.97 -8.37
N GLY A 159 13.13 2.37 -7.19
CA GLY A 159 13.30 3.78 -6.84
C GLY A 159 13.48 4.00 -5.35
N ASN A 160 13.61 5.28 -4.98
CA ASN A 160 13.61 5.72 -3.60
C ASN A 160 12.22 6.27 -3.26
N TYR A 161 11.72 5.86 -2.12
CA TYR A 161 10.41 6.23 -1.61
C TYR A 161 10.52 6.71 -0.17
N ILE A 162 9.52 7.45 0.26
CA ILE A 162 9.33 7.81 1.65
C ILE A 162 8.03 7.17 2.11
N ILE A 163 8.04 6.65 3.32
CA ILE A 163 6.87 6.16 4.02
C ILE A 163 6.51 7.20 5.06
N GLU A 164 5.24 7.64 5.10
CA GLU A 164 4.82 8.65 6.07
C GLU A 164 3.38 8.42 6.59
N CYS A 165 3.02 9.12 7.68
CA CYS A 165 1.68 9.18 8.24
C CYS A 165 1.33 10.64 8.56
N TYR A 166 0.29 11.17 7.93
CA TYR A 166 -0.17 12.55 8.14
C TYR A 166 -1.42 12.68 9.02
N VAL A 167 -1.75 11.67 9.82
CA VAL A 167 -2.72 11.83 10.93
C VAL A 167 -2.21 12.93 11.86
N LYS A 168 -3.12 13.65 12.51
CA LYS A 168 -2.79 14.78 13.37
C LYS A 168 -2.94 14.43 14.85
N MET A 169 -2.02 14.92 15.66
CA MET A 169 -2.12 14.95 17.11
C MET A 169 -3.30 15.85 17.55
N SER A 170 -3.76 15.73 18.79
CA SER A 170 -4.80 16.59 19.37
C SER A 170 -4.49 18.08 19.33
N ASN A 171 -3.23 18.47 19.18
CA ASN A 171 -2.80 19.85 19.02
C ASN A 171 -2.66 20.31 17.55
N GLY A 172 -3.04 19.45 16.58
CA GLY A 172 -3.00 19.72 15.14
C GLY A 172 -1.65 19.45 14.47
N MET A 173 -0.61 19.05 15.21
CA MET A 173 0.68 18.66 14.60
C MET A 173 0.55 17.33 13.86
N PHE A 174 1.16 17.21 12.70
CA PHE A 174 1.18 15.96 11.94
C PHE A 174 2.10 14.92 12.57
N HIS A 175 1.76 13.64 12.43
CA HIS A 175 2.61 12.54 12.86
C HIS A 175 3.95 12.53 12.12
N THR A 176 3.98 12.97 10.84
CA THR A 176 5.20 13.22 10.06
C THR A 176 6.16 14.15 10.80
N SER A 177 5.65 15.25 11.37
CA SER A 177 6.46 16.21 12.17
C SER A 177 6.94 15.63 13.50
N MET A 178 6.33 14.53 13.96
CA MET A 178 6.78 13.80 15.15
C MET A 178 7.81 12.71 14.82
N GLY A 179 8.29 12.66 13.58
CA GLY A 179 9.28 11.69 13.10
C GLY A 179 8.67 10.43 12.48
N MET A 180 7.35 10.41 12.22
CA MET A 180 6.70 9.26 11.59
C MET A 180 6.90 9.30 10.06
N THR A 181 8.17 9.25 9.68
CA THR A 181 8.65 9.13 8.30
C THR A 181 9.75 8.08 8.19
N LYS A 182 9.94 7.51 7.01
CA LYS A 182 11.02 6.54 6.78
C LYS A 182 11.39 6.45 5.31
N ASN A 183 12.69 6.42 5.01
CA ASN A 183 13.17 6.11 3.67
C ASN A 183 12.99 4.62 3.36
N MET A 184 12.57 4.31 2.15
CA MET A 184 12.46 2.94 1.62
C MET A 184 13.06 2.87 0.22
N VAL A 185 13.92 1.90 -0.02
CA VAL A 185 14.52 1.63 -1.33
C VAL A 185 13.82 0.42 -1.95
N VAL A 186 13.26 0.60 -3.14
CA VAL A 186 12.76 -0.49 -3.98
C VAL A 186 13.83 -0.84 -4.99
N THR A 187 14.37 -2.05 -4.93
CA THR A 187 15.47 -2.51 -5.79
C THR A 187 15.00 -2.91 -7.19
N ASN A 188 15.96 -3.14 -8.11
CA ASN A 188 15.67 -3.70 -9.42
C ASN A 188 15.33 -5.21 -9.38
N GLN A 189 15.52 -5.88 -8.25
CA GLN A 189 15.15 -7.28 -8.10
C GLN A 189 13.63 -7.39 -8.00
N ASP A 190 13.02 -8.19 -8.87
CA ASP A 190 11.58 -8.46 -8.81
C ASP A 190 11.25 -9.34 -7.59
N SER A 191 10.13 -9.05 -6.93
CA SER A 191 9.64 -9.81 -5.76
C SER A 191 9.24 -11.25 -6.12
N GLY A 192 8.93 -11.50 -7.39
CA GLY A 192 8.36 -12.75 -7.86
C GLY A 192 6.88 -12.93 -7.51
N ASN A 193 6.30 -12.05 -6.70
CA ASN A 193 4.88 -12.09 -6.35
C ASN A 193 4.03 -11.73 -7.57
N LYS A 194 2.81 -12.27 -7.60
CA LYS A 194 1.82 -12.00 -8.64
C LYS A 194 0.78 -11.01 -8.14
N GLU A 195 0.13 -10.38 -9.09
CA GLU A 195 -1.09 -9.61 -8.83
C GLU A 195 -2.14 -10.49 -8.13
N LEU A 196 -2.81 -9.93 -7.11
CA LEU A 196 -3.82 -10.67 -6.36
C LEU A 196 -5.10 -10.84 -7.20
N ALA A 197 -5.72 -11.99 -7.04
CA ALA A 197 -7.09 -12.21 -7.55
C ALA A 197 -8.08 -11.67 -6.51
N ALA A 198 -8.78 -10.59 -6.85
CA ALA A 198 -9.81 -10.00 -5.99
C ALA A 198 -11.15 -10.70 -6.19
N ASP A 199 -11.87 -10.89 -5.08
CA ASP A 199 -13.26 -11.33 -5.08
C ASP A 199 -14.25 -10.18 -4.96
N ILE A 200 -13.80 -9.01 -4.48
CA ILE A 200 -14.60 -7.78 -4.39
C ILE A 200 -13.90 -6.63 -5.14
N PRO A 201 -14.26 -6.40 -6.41
CA PRO A 201 -13.73 -5.27 -7.15
C PRO A 201 -14.41 -3.96 -6.73
N ILE A 202 -13.60 -2.94 -6.46
CA ILE A 202 -14.01 -1.56 -6.23
C ILE A 202 -13.43 -0.70 -7.36
N SER A 203 -14.19 0.25 -7.84
CA SER A 203 -13.63 1.39 -8.60
C SER A 203 -13.97 2.70 -7.90
N ILE A 204 -13.04 3.66 -7.97
CA ILE A 204 -13.23 5.00 -7.44
C ILE A 204 -12.94 6.04 -8.51
N SER A 205 -13.74 7.10 -8.54
CA SER A 205 -13.53 8.24 -9.44
C SER A 205 -14.18 9.52 -8.88
N SER A 206 -13.70 10.66 -9.36
CA SER A 206 -14.28 11.97 -9.02
C SER A 206 -15.73 12.15 -9.47
N THR A 207 -16.18 11.38 -10.46
CA THR A 207 -17.53 11.52 -11.06
C THR A 207 -18.55 10.51 -10.54
N GLU A 208 -18.13 9.27 -10.25
CA GLU A 208 -19.04 8.21 -9.79
C GLU A 208 -18.91 7.92 -8.29
N GLY A 209 -17.81 8.39 -7.66
CA GLY A 209 -17.45 8.04 -6.31
C GLY A 209 -17.00 6.58 -6.21
N ILE A 210 -17.31 5.94 -5.09
CA ILE A 210 -17.01 4.52 -4.82
C ILE A 210 -18.10 3.64 -5.42
N VAL A 211 -17.71 2.73 -6.31
CA VAL A 211 -18.60 1.74 -6.95
C VAL A 211 -18.12 0.33 -6.63
N PHE A 212 -18.96 -0.48 -6.02
CA PHE A 212 -18.69 -1.88 -5.72
C PHE A 212 -20.00 -2.66 -5.54
N ASN A 213 -19.93 -4.01 -5.50
CA ASN A 213 -21.07 -4.85 -5.12
C ASN A 213 -21.11 -5.00 -3.58
N ASP A 214 -22.15 -4.47 -2.96
CA ASP A 214 -22.36 -4.46 -1.50
C ASP A 214 -22.83 -5.80 -0.91
N SER A 215 -23.06 -6.82 -1.75
CA SER A 215 -23.45 -8.16 -1.31
C SER A 215 -22.25 -8.96 -0.77
N VAL A 216 -21.65 -8.46 0.29
CA VAL A 216 -20.44 -9.02 0.92
C VAL A 216 -20.83 -10.03 2.00
N ARG A 217 -20.17 -11.20 2.02
CA ARG A 217 -20.37 -12.26 3.02
C ARG A 217 -19.32 -12.19 4.13
N SER A 218 -19.57 -12.93 5.22
CA SER A 218 -18.54 -13.16 6.25
C SER A 218 -17.39 -13.97 5.69
N GLY A 219 -16.16 -13.65 6.09
CA GLY A 219 -14.94 -14.36 5.67
C GLY A 219 -13.78 -13.44 5.32
N LYS A 220 -12.71 -14.07 4.82
CA LYS A 220 -11.56 -13.35 4.31
C LYS A 220 -11.81 -12.96 2.85
N HIS A 221 -11.64 -11.69 2.53
CA HIS A 221 -11.84 -11.11 1.21
C HIS A 221 -10.61 -10.37 0.73
N VAL A 222 -10.39 -10.42 -0.59
CA VAL A 222 -9.43 -9.58 -1.30
C VAL A 222 -10.22 -8.55 -2.11
N PHE A 223 -10.02 -7.29 -1.78
CA PHE A 223 -10.59 -6.15 -2.48
C PHE A 223 -9.57 -5.62 -3.49
N SER A 224 -9.95 -5.38 -4.73
CA SER A 224 -9.18 -4.53 -5.65
C SER A 224 -9.78 -3.14 -5.67
N VAL A 225 -8.93 -2.11 -5.72
CA VAL A 225 -9.34 -0.71 -5.84
C VAL A 225 -8.72 -0.14 -7.10
N PHE A 226 -9.52 0.09 -8.13
CA PHE A 226 -9.12 0.69 -9.38
C PHE A 226 -9.44 2.19 -9.39
N TYR A 227 -8.43 3.02 -9.51
CA TYR A 227 -8.53 4.48 -9.59
C TYR A 227 -8.78 4.89 -11.04
N LYS A 228 -10.04 5.18 -11.41
CA LYS A 228 -10.42 5.60 -12.78
C LYS A 228 -9.84 6.95 -13.14
N ASP A 229 -9.78 7.84 -12.17
CA ASP A 229 -9.08 9.12 -12.20
C ASP A 229 -8.47 9.38 -10.83
N GLN A 230 -7.63 10.41 -10.72
CA GLN A 230 -7.15 10.97 -9.47
C GLN A 230 -7.04 12.47 -9.61
N ILE A 231 -7.83 13.20 -8.86
CA ILE A 231 -7.84 14.66 -8.86
C ILE A 231 -7.62 15.20 -7.44
N VAL A 232 -7.12 16.42 -7.35
CA VAL A 232 -7.12 17.15 -6.10
C VAL A 232 -8.51 17.75 -5.89
N HIS A 233 -9.22 17.30 -4.83
CA HIS A 233 -10.55 17.79 -4.48
C HIS A 233 -10.49 19.14 -3.79
N GLU A 234 -9.64 19.27 -2.79
CA GLU A 234 -9.39 20.48 -2.03
C GLU A 234 -8.08 20.31 -1.22
N ASN A 235 -7.24 21.33 -1.16
CA ASN A 235 -6.06 21.38 -0.29
C ASN A 235 -5.15 20.13 -0.34
N PHE A 236 -4.71 19.70 -1.50
CA PHE A 236 -3.86 18.51 -1.75
C PHE A 236 -4.58 17.14 -1.66
N VAL A 237 -5.85 17.07 -1.22
CA VAL A 237 -6.57 15.80 -1.02
C VAL A 237 -6.88 15.13 -2.35
N GLY A 238 -6.28 13.98 -2.59
CA GLY A 238 -6.74 13.00 -3.57
C GLY A 238 -7.90 12.15 -3.03
N HIS A 239 -8.29 11.10 -3.73
CA HIS A 239 -9.23 10.15 -3.19
C HIS A 239 -8.57 8.79 -2.94
N ASP A 240 -8.99 8.17 -1.86
CA ASP A 240 -8.48 6.93 -1.30
C ASP A 240 -9.64 6.00 -0.88
N ILE A 241 -9.33 4.84 -0.33
CA ILE A 241 -10.34 3.93 0.23
C ILE A 241 -9.92 3.48 1.62
N ASN A 242 -10.78 3.75 2.60
CA ASN A 242 -10.70 3.23 3.95
C ASN A 242 -11.86 2.29 4.25
N LEU A 243 -11.56 1.08 4.72
CA LEU A 243 -12.55 0.14 5.23
C LEU A 243 -12.76 0.37 6.72
N VAL A 244 -14.01 0.59 7.10
CA VAL A 244 -14.41 0.94 8.48
C VAL A 244 -15.45 -0.05 8.98
N LYS A 245 -15.24 -0.60 10.18
CA LYS A 245 -16.27 -1.31 10.92
C LYS A 245 -17.04 -0.33 11.80
N LEU A 246 -18.34 -0.33 11.67
CA LEU A 246 -19.27 0.53 12.41
C LEU A 246 -19.82 -0.22 13.62
N GLY A 247 -19.51 0.26 14.81
CA GLY A 247 -20.09 -0.25 16.04
C GLY A 247 -21.57 0.19 16.20
N GLU A 248 -22.23 -0.29 17.25
CA GLU A 248 -23.66 -0.08 17.46
C GLU A 248 -24.06 1.42 17.52
N ASN A 249 -23.19 2.25 18.09
CA ASN A 249 -23.44 3.69 18.28
C ASN A 249 -22.61 4.57 17.32
N ALA A 250 -22.08 3.98 16.24
CA ALA A 250 -21.32 4.75 15.26
C ALA A 250 -22.21 5.77 14.54
N LYS A 251 -21.71 6.99 14.41
CA LYS A 251 -22.39 8.08 13.69
C LYS A 251 -21.63 8.39 12.41
N LEU A 252 -22.29 8.29 11.29
CA LEU A 252 -21.68 8.51 9.98
C LEU A 252 -21.22 9.95 9.78
N GLU A 253 -21.98 10.91 10.33
CA GLU A 253 -21.64 12.33 10.28
C GLU A 253 -20.33 12.62 11.02
N GLU A 254 -20.10 11.99 12.18
CA GLU A 254 -18.85 12.12 12.93
C GLU A 254 -17.70 11.47 12.18
N LEU A 255 -17.93 10.31 11.55
CA LEU A 255 -16.95 9.65 10.70
C LEU A 255 -16.56 10.52 9.49
N GLU A 256 -17.55 11.03 8.75
CA GLU A 256 -17.32 11.87 7.57
C GLU A 256 -16.60 13.16 7.93
N GLN A 257 -17.00 13.82 9.00
CA GLN A 257 -16.32 15.03 9.46
C GLN A 257 -14.88 14.76 9.87
N TRP A 258 -14.62 13.67 10.60
CA TRP A 258 -13.27 13.29 11.02
C TRP A 258 -12.38 12.87 9.83
N MET A 259 -12.97 12.21 8.84
CA MET A 259 -12.26 11.78 7.63
C MET A 259 -11.93 12.92 6.67
N ASN A 260 -12.57 14.08 6.77
CA ASN A 260 -12.32 15.20 5.88
C ASN A 260 -10.95 15.83 6.13
N TRP A 261 -9.92 15.38 5.42
CA TRP A 261 -8.57 15.89 5.57
C TRP A 261 -8.44 17.40 5.24
N ALA A 262 -9.28 17.91 4.32
CA ALA A 262 -9.28 19.34 3.97
C ALA A 262 -9.76 20.23 5.13
N ASP A 263 -10.51 19.69 6.08
CA ASP A 263 -10.89 20.40 7.32
C ASP A 263 -9.69 20.41 8.29
N PRO A 264 -9.35 21.56 8.87
CA PRO A 264 -8.30 21.64 9.89
C PRO A 264 -8.48 20.66 11.06
N ASN A 265 -9.72 20.32 11.39
CA ASN A 265 -10.05 19.37 12.45
C ASN A 265 -10.15 17.91 11.94
N GLY A 266 -10.03 17.66 10.64
CA GLY A 266 -10.03 16.31 10.09
C GLY A 266 -8.77 15.54 10.51
N LEU A 267 -8.89 14.23 10.64
CA LEU A 267 -7.83 13.30 11.07
C LEU A 267 -7.10 13.71 12.37
N ILE A 268 -7.75 14.43 13.27
CA ILE A 268 -7.21 14.72 14.60
C ILE A 268 -7.56 13.59 15.57
N GLU A 269 -6.55 12.99 16.20
CA GLU A 269 -6.73 11.99 17.24
C GLU A 269 -7.39 12.57 18.53
N PRO A 270 -8.27 11.80 19.19
CA PRO A 270 -8.68 10.43 18.85
C PRO A 270 -9.74 10.34 17.73
N ALA A 271 -9.72 9.22 17.01
CA ALA A 271 -10.78 8.90 16.05
C ALA A 271 -12.16 8.79 16.75
N PRO A 272 -13.29 8.96 16.01
CA PRO A 272 -14.63 8.91 16.59
C PRO A 272 -14.94 7.58 17.27
N ASN A 273 -15.76 7.63 18.31
CA ASN A 273 -16.16 6.45 19.08
C ASN A 273 -16.96 5.45 18.21
N ALA A 274 -16.82 4.17 18.54
CA ALA A 274 -17.47 3.06 17.83
C ALA A 274 -17.09 2.93 16.34
N ILE A 275 -15.97 3.55 15.93
CA ILE A 275 -15.38 3.45 14.61
C ILE A 275 -14.11 2.62 14.74
N THR A 276 -13.94 1.61 13.87
CA THR A 276 -12.70 0.82 13.77
C THR A 276 -12.23 0.78 12.34
N PHE A 277 -11.10 1.40 12.05
CA PHE A 277 -10.43 1.36 10.76
C PHE A 277 -9.68 0.04 10.59
N LEU A 278 -9.86 -0.60 9.45
CA LEU A 278 -9.34 -1.93 9.13
C LEU A 278 -8.33 -1.95 7.97
N GLY A 279 -7.85 -0.77 7.56
CA GLY A 279 -7.00 -0.60 6.40
C GLY A 279 -7.78 -0.20 5.16
N GLY A 280 -7.20 -0.40 4.01
CA GLY A 280 -7.70 0.04 2.71
C GLY A 280 -6.56 0.22 1.71
N VAL A 281 -6.74 1.14 0.76
CA VAL A 281 -5.70 1.59 -0.17
C VAL A 281 -5.68 3.11 -0.19
N ASN A 282 -4.54 3.70 0.15
CA ASN A 282 -4.31 5.14 0.08
C ASN A 282 -4.06 5.59 -1.39
N ASP A 283 -3.96 6.88 -1.60
CA ASP A 283 -3.84 7.56 -2.90
C ASP A 283 -2.96 6.81 -3.91
N LEU A 284 -3.56 6.43 -5.03
CA LEU A 284 -2.86 5.86 -6.19
C LEU A 284 -3.07 6.76 -7.41
N PRO A 285 -2.12 6.82 -8.34
CA PRO A 285 -2.30 7.54 -9.59
C PRO A 285 -3.43 6.95 -10.43
N GLU A 286 -4.02 7.77 -11.29
CA GLU A 286 -5.00 7.35 -12.30
C GLU A 286 -4.56 6.10 -13.08
N GLY A 287 -5.49 5.19 -13.33
CA GLY A 287 -5.27 3.95 -14.06
C GLY A 287 -4.55 2.86 -13.27
N HIS A 288 -4.26 3.07 -11.98
CA HIS A 288 -3.60 2.07 -11.14
C HIS A 288 -4.60 1.30 -10.28
N THR A 289 -4.21 0.10 -9.88
CA THR A 289 -4.97 -0.76 -8.97
C THR A 289 -4.11 -1.10 -7.76
N GLY A 290 -4.68 -0.90 -6.58
CA GLY A 290 -4.16 -1.44 -5.32
C GLY A 290 -5.10 -2.50 -4.77
N TYR A 291 -4.62 -3.29 -3.82
CA TYR A 291 -5.41 -4.35 -3.19
C TYR A 291 -5.34 -4.21 -1.68
N PHE A 292 -6.42 -4.57 -1.01
CA PHE A 292 -6.36 -4.81 0.43
C PHE A 292 -7.09 -6.09 0.78
N THR A 293 -6.67 -6.71 1.88
CA THR A 293 -7.26 -7.94 2.38
C THR A 293 -7.86 -7.68 3.75
N ALA A 294 -9.10 -8.08 3.96
CA ALA A 294 -9.78 -7.98 5.25
C ALA A 294 -10.57 -9.24 5.57
N THR A 295 -10.65 -9.58 6.86
CA THR A 295 -11.56 -10.62 7.36
C THR A 295 -12.77 -9.93 7.97
N LEU A 296 -13.93 -10.14 7.36
CA LEU A 296 -15.18 -9.52 7.76
C LEU A 296 -16.04 -10.51 8.55
N ASN A 297 -16.47 -10.10 9.72
CA ASN A 297 -17.50 -10.78 10.51
C ASN A 297 -18.85 -10.11 10.28
N ALA A 298 -19.95 -10.77 10.66
CA ALA A 298 -21.26 -10.16 10.63
C ALA A 298 -21.25 -8.77 11.31
N GLY A 299 -21.83 -7.76 10.64
CA GLY A 299 -21.83 -6.39 11.15
C GLY A 299 -22.07 -5.35 10.06
N LYS A 300 -21.98 -4.09 10.48
CA LYS A 300 -22.09 -2.92 9.58
C LYS A 300 -20.69 -2.39 9.27
N TYR A 301 -20.49 -1.99 8.03
CA TYR A 301 -19.23 -1.48 7.52
C TYR A 301 -19.46 -0.25 6.65
N ALA A 302 -18.41 0.50 6.45
CA ALA A 302 -18.36 1.58 5.47
C ALA A 302 -17.05 1.51 4.65
N LEU A 303 -17.11 1.95 3.40
CA LEU A 303 -15.99 2.41 2.60
C LEU A 303 -16.07 3.92 2.53
N ILE A 304 -15.00 4.62 2.85
CA ILE A 304 -14.93 6.07 2.86
C ILE A 304 -13.60 6.59 2.36
N SER A 305 -13.63 7.73 1.69
CA SER A 305 -12.45 8.50 1.26
C SER A 305 -12.29 9.75 2.12
N GLU A 306 -11.07 10.27 2.21
CA GLU A 306 -10.69 11.47 2.99
C GLU A 306 -11.14 12.79 2.35
N VAL A 307 -11.90 12.74 1.27
CA VAL A 307 -12.35 13.93 0.55
C VAL A 307 -13.41 14.73 1.33
N PRO A 308 -13.46 16.06 1.16
CA PRO A 308 -14.53 16.88 1.74
C PRO A 308 -15.90 16.49 1.15
N ASN A 309 -16.93 16.43 2.01
CA ASN A 309 -18.29 16.05 1.63
C ASN A 309 -18.36 14.70 0.88
N ALA A 310 -17.76 13.67 1.48
CA ALA A 310 -17.64 12.32 0.91
C ALA A 310 -19.01 11.73 0.54
N THR A 311 -20.04 11.98 1.35
CA THR A 311 -21.43 11.55 1.07
C THR A 311 -21.96 12.14 -0.24
N ASP A 312 -21.82 13.44 -0.44
CA ASP A 312 -22.30 14.12 -1.64
C ASP A 312 -21.56 13.68 -2.91
N LYS A 313 -20.28 13.29 -2.75
CA LYS A 313 -19.44 12.75 -3.82
C LYS A 313 -19.62 11.24 -4.05
N ASN A 314 -20.56 10.60 -3.36
CA ASN A 314 -20.69 9.14 -3.35
C ASN A 314 -19.41 8.39 -2.88
N MET A 315 -18.57 9.04 -2.10
CA MET A 315 -17.33 8.50 -1.54
C MET A 315 -17.45 8.06 -0.08
N LEU A 316 -18.68 7.95 0.43
CA LEU A 316 -19.07 7.22 1.64
C LEU A 316 -20.15 6.20 1.27
N LYS A 317 -19.85 4.91 1.40
CA LYS A 317 -20.78 3.82 1.13
C LYS A 317 -20.86 2.88 2.32
N THR A 318 -22.06 2.54 2.75
CA THR A 318 -22.28 1.57 3.83
C THR A 318 -22.76 0.24 3.28
N PHE A 319 -22.40 -0.85 3.95
CA PHE A 319 -22.88 -2.19 3.62
C PHE A 319 -23.01 -3.05 4.89
N ILE A 320 -23.75 -4.15 4.78
CA ILE A 320 -23.99 -5.08 5.88
C ILE A 320 -23.44 -6.44 5.50
N VAL A 321 -22.61 -7.00 6.36
CA VAL A 321 -22.18 -8.40 6.29
C VAL A 321 -23.17 -9.21 7.15
N PRO A 322 -23.95 -10.14 6.54
CA PRO A 322 -24.94 -10.92 7.26
C PRO A 322 -24.30 -11.95 8.21
N GLN A 323 -25.11 -12.45 9.15
CA GLN A 323 -24.73 -13.53 10.07
C GLN A 323 -24.59 -14.87 9.36
#